data_dbabcca742c602e71ef443928b7b0101
#
_entry.id   dbabcca742c602e71ef443928b7b0101
#
_cell.length_a   1.000
_cell.length_b   1.000
_cell.length_c   1.000
_cell.angle_alpha   90.00
_cell.angle_beta   90.00
_cell.angle_gamma   90.00
#
_symmetry.space_group_name_H-M   'P 1'
#
loop_
_entity.id
_entity.type
_entity.pdbx_description
1 polymer ?
#
loop_
_entity_poly.entity_id
_entity_poly.type
_entity_poly.pdbx_seq_one_letter_code
_entity_poly.pdbx_strand_id
1 'polypeptide(L)'
;VAQNEQFYSFLAETPEQEQLIWQQFLNLVNQYPQAPIYHFCAYEVDTVKNLGKLYRTPHSQIRPILSRFIDIYEQLIQSVALPIDSYALKAIARWLGFAWREQEANGAKCIYWYDKWLETGDRSLLTIIQDYNEDDCRATRTVKDWLVSFFKDQSNNINLSQS
;
A
#
# COMPACT_ATOMS: atom_id res chain seq x y z
N VAL A 1 -17.59 -10.33 -10.61
CA VAL A 1 -17.94 -10.62 -9.21
C VAL A 1 -17.28 -9.54 -8.37
N ALA A 2 -18.06 -8.60 -7.83
CA ALA A 2 -17.55 -7.63 -6.89
C ALA A 2 -17.05 -8.39 -5.66
N GLN A 3 -15.74 -8.54 -5.50
CA GLN A 3 -15.16 -9.00 -4.25
C GLN A 3 -15.47 -7.94 -3.20
N ASN A 4 -16.01 -8.34 -2.06
CA ASN A 4 -16.20 -7.44 -0.93
C ASN A 4 -14.82 -6.89 -0.52
N GLU A 5 -14.57 -5.65 -0.89
CA GLU A 5 -13.38 -4.93 -0.46
C GLU A 5 -13.58 -4.49 0.99
N GLN A 6 -12.58 -4.74 1.83
CA GLN A 6 -12.57 -4.28 3.21
C GLN A 6 -11.27 -3.52 3.46
N PHE A 7 -11.40 -2.29 3.94
CA PHE A 7 -10.27 -1.47 4.38
C PHE A 7 -10.09 -1.60 5.89
N TYR A 8 -8.85 -1.86 6.30
CA TYR A 8 -8.43 -1.89 7.71
C TYR A 8 -7.48 -0.73 7.95
N SER A 9 -7.82 0.14 8.88
CA SER A 9 -6.98 1.26 9.28
C SER A 9 -6.33 1.00 10.64
N PHE A 10 -5.02 1.18 10.73
CA PHE A 10 -4.22 1.06 11.94
C PHE A 10 -3.60 2.41 12.24
N LEU A 11 -4.37 3.33 12.82
CA LEU A 11 -3.93 4.67 13.16
C LEU A 11 -3.64 4.79 14.65
N ALA A 12 -2.40 5.16 15.00
CA ALA A 12 -2.05 5.60 16.34
C ALA A 12 -2.45 7.07 16.48
N GLU A 13 -3.44 7.37 17.32
CA GLU A 13 -3.84 8.75 17.60
C GLU A 13 -2.78 9.46 18.47
N THR A 14 -2.02 8.70 19.25
CA THR A 14 -0.85 9.17 19.97
C THR A 14 0.33 8.21 19.80
N PRO A 15 1.59 8.67 19.98
CA PRO A 15 2.75 7.80 19.82
C PRO A 15 2.72 6.54 20.71
N GLU A 16 2.11 6.63 21.90
CA GLU A 16 2.02 5.51 22.85
C GLU A 16 1.16 4.36 22.32
N GLN A 17 0.27 4.62 21.38
CA GLN A 17 -0.61 3.62 20.77
C GLN A 17 0.08 2.83 19.65
N GLU A 18 1.26 3.23 19.18
CA GLU A 18 1.93 2.61 18.04
C GLU A 18 2.16 1.11 18.26
N GLN A 19 2.58 0.71 19.46
CA GLN A 19 2.77 -0.72 19.77
C GLN A 19 1.46 -1.51 19.68
N LEU A 20 0.34 -0.92 20.10
CA LEU A 20 -0.97 -1.57 20.02
C LEU A 20 -1.39 -1.78 18.56
N ILE A 21 -1.27 -0.76 17.72
CA ILE A 21 -1.65 -0.90 16.30
C ILE A 21 -0.71 -1.84 15.55
N TRP A 22 0.58 -1.91 15.95
CA TRP A 22 1.51 -2.90 15.42
C TRP A 22 1.03 -4.33 15.71
N GLN A 23 0.57 -4.62 16.92
CA GLN A 23 0.01 -5.93 17.27
C GLN A 23 -1.29 -6.22 16.49
N GLN A 24 -2.14 -5.23 16.30
CA GLN A 24 -3.36 -5.38 15.49
C GLN A 24 -3.02 -5.72 14.03
N PHE A 25 -2.02 -5.05 13.43
CA PHE A 25 -1.52 -5.39 12.10
C PHE A 25 -1.01 -6.83 12.02
N LEU A 26 -0.15 -7.26 12.97
CA LEU A 26 0.34 -8.63 13.02
C LEU A 26 -0.79 -9.65 13.14
N ASN A 27 -1.79 -9.37 13.96
CA ASN A 27 -2.95 -10.24 14.12
C ASN A 27 -3.75 -10.36 12.81
N LEU A 28 -3.96 -9.25 12.09
CA LEU A 28 -4.66 -9.26 10.81
C LEU A 28 -3.91 -10.09 9.78
N VAL A 29 -2.62 -9.82 9.55
CA VAL A 29 -1.87 -10.51 8.50
C VAL A 29 -1.67 -12.00 8.79
N ASN A 30 -1.72 -12.41 10.05
CA ASN A 30 -1.64 -13.81 10.46
C ASN A 30 -2.96 -14.59 10.28
N GLN A 31 -4.10 -13.88 10.15
CA GLN A 31 -5.37 -14.53 9.78
C GLN A 31 -5.35 -15.04 8.32
N TYR A 32 -4.47 -14.48 7.49
CA TYR A 32 -4.34 -14.82 6.08
C TYR A 32 -2.92 -15.27 5.73
N PRO A 33 -2.41 -16.38 6.29
CA PRO A 33 -1.00 -16.74 6.24
C PRO A 33 -0.47 -17.04 4.82
N GLN A 34 -1.36 -17.32 3.87
CA GLN A 34 -1.01 -17.62 2.48
C GLN A 34 -1.30 -16.46 1.51
N ALA A 35 -1.94 -15.38 1.98
CA ALA A 35 -2.29 -14.27 1.11
C ALA A 35 -1.04 -13.43 0.77
N PRO A 36 -0.84 -13.06 -0.51
CA PRO A 36 0.20 -12.10 -0.88
C PRO A 36 -0.11 -10.71 -0.30
N ILE A 37 0.93 -9.97 0.02
CA ILE A 37 0.85 -8.59 0.51
C ILE A 37 1.46 -7.69 -0.57
N TYR A 38 0.60 -7.03 -1.33
CA TYR A 38 1.05 -6.11 -2.39
C TYR A 38 1.38 -4.75 -1.79
N HIS A 39 2.50 -4.18 -2.21
CA HIS A 39 2.96 -2.87 -1.80
C HIS A 39 3.59 -2.11 -2.98
N PHE A 40 3.95 -0.86 -2.77
CA PHE A 40 4.56 -0.04 -3.79
C PHE A 40 5.86 0.60 -3.29
N CYS A 41 7.01 0.17 -3.81
CA CYS A 41 8.36 0.50 -3.35
C CYS A 41 8.69 -0.08 -1.96
N ALA A 42 9.82 0.37 -1.37
CA ALA A 42 10.41 -0.26 -0.19
C ALA A 42 9.80 0.16 1.16
N TYR A 43 8.98 1.21 1.18
CA TYR A 43 8.55 1.87 2.43
C TYR A 43 7.86 0.91 3.41
N GLU A 44 6.92 0.09 2.93
CA GLU A 44 6.16 -0.85 3.75
C GLU A 44 7.04 -1.96 4.32
N VAL A 45 7.96 -2.47 3.51
CA VAL A 45 8.93 -3.51 3.93
C VAL A 45 9.84 -2.97 5.03
N ASP A 46 10.36 -1.77 4.86
CA ASP A 46 11.25 -1.14 5.83
C ASP A 46 10.49 -0.78 7.13
N THR A 47 9.25 -0.34 7.02
CA THR A 47 8.36 -0.10 8.16
C THR A 47 8.16 -1.37 8.98
N VAL A 48 7.82 -2.50 8.35
CA VAL A 48 7.64 -3.79 9.03
C VAL A 48 8.93 -4.24 9.73
N LYS A 49 10.10 -4.09 9.08
CA LYS A 49 11.39 -4.41 9.69
C LYS A 49 11.69 -3.53 10.89
N ASN A 50 11.46 -2.22 10.77
CA ASN A 50 11.75 -1.23 11.81
C ASN A 50 10.84 -1.42 13.03
N LEU A 51 9.53 -1.57 12.84
CA LEU A 51 8.59 -1.83 13.92
C LEU A 51 8.84 -3.21 14.57
N GLY A 52 9.17 -4.21 13.77
CA GLY A 52 9.56 -5.53 14.28
C GLY A 52 10.78 -5.46 15.20
N LYS A 53 11.80 -4.66 14.84
CA LYS A 53 12.99 -4.42 15.66
C LYS A 53 12.65 -3.60 16.92
N LEU A 54 11.90 -2.50 16.74
CA LEU A 54 11.54 -1.57 17.81
C LEU A 54 10.77 -2.28 18.92
N TYR A 55 9.77 -3.09 18.56
CA TYR A 55 8.90 -3.82 19.49
C TYR A 55 9.37 -5.26 19.76
N ARG A 56 10.62 -5.59 19.41
CA ARG A 56 11.25 -6.88 19.68
C ARG A 56 10.38 -8.07 19.24
N THR A 57 9.67 -7.91 18.12
CA THR A 57 8.88 -9.01 17.56
C THR A 57 9.81 -10.12 17.08
N PRO A 58 9.56 -11.39 17.44
CA PRO A 58 10.43 -12.48 17.06
C PRO A 58 10.64 -12.59 15.54
N HIS A 59 11.84 -12.82 15.09
CA HIS A 59 12.19 -12.95 13.68
C HIS A 59 11.38 -14.09 13.00
N SER A 60 11.02 -15.13 13.75
CA SER A 60 10.15 -16.22 13.30
C SER A 60 8.73 -15.76 12.92
N GLN A 61 8.24 -14.63 13.45
CA GLN A 61 6.98 -14.01 13.06
C GLN A 61 7.13 -13.04 11.87
N ILE A 62 8.22 -12.28 11.84
CA ILE A 62 8.44 -11.27 10.80
C ILE A 62 8.81 -11.88 9.45
N ARG A 63 9.68 -12.89 9.43
CA ARG A 63 10.16 -13.52 8.19
C ARG A 63 9.03 -14.09 7.31
N PRO A 64 8.04 -14.85 7.83
CA PRO A 64 6.91 -15.33 7.01
C PRO A 64 6.04 -14.21 6.46
N ILE A 65 5.92 -13.08 7.17
CA ILE A 65 5.18 -11.91 6.69
C ILE A 65 5.94 -11.28 5.51
N LEU A 66 7.23 -10.98 5.69
CA LEU A 66 8.06 -10.35 4.65
C LEU A 66 8.19 -11.22 3.39
N SER A 67 8.18 -12.55 3.51
CA SER A 67 8.26 -13.45 2.35
C SER A 67 7.02 -13.40 1.43
N ARG A 68 5.92 -12.79 1.88
CA ARG A 68 4.67 -12.61 1.10
C ARG A 68 4.55 -11.25 0.44
N PHE A 69 5.48 -10.33 0.72
CA PHE A 69 5.48 -9.01 0.12
C PHE A 69 5.82 -9.09 -1.36
N ILE A 70 5.02 -8.41 -2.18
CA ILE A 70 5.20 -8.32 -3.63
C ILE A 70 5.21 -6.84 -4.01
N ASP A 71 6.35 -6.35 -4.47
CA ASP A 71 6.52 -4.97 -4.89
C ASP A 71 5.95 -4.77 -6.30
N ILE A 72 4.86 -4.03 -6.40
CA ILE A 72 4.18 -3.73 -7.67
C ILE A 72 5.02 -2.77 -8.52
N TYR A 73 5.76 -1.85 -7.90
CA TYR A 73 6.68 -0.97 -8.62
C TYR A 73 7.75 -1.77 -9.34
N GLU A 74 8.40 -2.71 -8.65
CA GLU A 74 9.45 -3.54 -9.22
C GLU A 74 8.92 -4.40 -10.37
N GLN A 75 7.74 -5.03 -10.19
CA GLN A 75 7.09 -5.81 -11.24
C GLN A 75 6.77 -4.95 -12.47
N LEU A 76 6.31 -3.72 -12.26
CA LEU A 76 5.93 -2.81 -13.33
C LEU A 76 7.14 -2.36 -14.14
N ILE A 77 8.21 -1.86 -13.51
CA ILE A 77 9.38 -1.33 -14.23
C ILE A 77 10.16 -2.40 -14.99
N GLN A 78 10.08 -3.66 -14.54
CA GLN A 78 10.70 -4.80 -15.23
C GLN A 78 9.88 -5.29 -16.44
N SER A 79 8.60 -4.91 -16.53
CA SER A 79 7.66 -5.55 -17.45
C SER A 79 7.13 -4.62 -18.53
N VAL A 80 6.98 -3.33 -18.24
CA VAL A 80 6.31 -2.38 -19.15
C VAL A 80 7.02 -1.02 -19.19
N ALA A 81 6.94 -0.36 -20.35
CA ALA A 81 7.29 1.04 -20.49
C ALA A 81 6.00 1.86 -20.65
N LEU A 82 5.77 2.81 -19.76
CA LEU A 82 4.60 3.68 -19.77
C LEU A 82 4.94 5.04 -20.40
N PRO A 83 4.01 5.66 -21.14
CA PRO A 83 4.20 6.97 -21.76
C PRO A 83 3.96 8.10 -20.74
N ILE A 84 4.69 8.09 -19.62
CA ILE A 84 4.60 9.05 -18.52
C ILE A 84 5.99 9.43 -18.03
N ASP A 85 6.13 10.64 -17.48
CA ASP A 85 7.41 11.20 -17.06
C ASP A 85 7.90 10.70 -15.70
N SER A 86 7.01 10.06 -14.92
CA SER A 86 7.31 9.61 -13.57
C SER A 86 6.64 8.27 -13.27
N TYR A 87 7.38 7.37 -12.61
CA TYR A 87 6.88 6.07 -12.13
C TYR A 87 6.49 6.10 -10.64
N ALA A 88 6.23 7.28 -10.07
CA ALA A 88 5.60 7.39 -8.75
C ALA A 88 4.16 6.84 -8.79
N LEU A 89 3.68 6.27 -7.69
CA LEU A 89 2.32 5.69 -7.59
C LEU A 89 1.25 6.66 -8.09
N LYS A 90 1.32 7.93 -7.68
CA LYS A 90 0.35 8.96 -8.12
C LYS A 90 0.36 9.20 -9.62
N ALA A 91 1.52 9.18 -10.26
CA ALA A 91 1.62 9.39 -11.70
C ALA A 91 1.01 8.21 -12.46
N ILE A 92 1.35 6.98 -12.08
CA ILE A 92 0.85 5.76 -12.73
C ILE A 92 -0.66 5.63 -12.51
N ALA A 93 -1.13 5.76 -11.28
CA ALA A 93 -2.54 5.57 -10.96
C ALA A 93 -3.43 6.67 -11.60
N ARG A 94 -2.95 7.92 -11.67
CA ARG A 94 -3.64 8.99 -12.42
C ARG A 94 -3.72 8.70 -13.92
N TRP A 95 -2.65 8.19 -14.51
CA TRP A 95 -2.66 7.75 -15.91
C TRP A 95 -3.69 6.65 -16.16
N LEU A 96 -3.93 5.79 -15.16
CA LEU A 96 -4.97 4.75 -15.17
C LEU A 96 -6.38 5.30 -14.82
N GLY A 97 -6.53 6.61 -14.56
CA GLY A 97 -7.80 7.25 -14.25
C GLY A 97 -8.19 7.26 -12.76
N PHE A 98 -7.27 6.86 -11.86
CA PHE A 98 -7.51 6.93 -10.41
C PHE A 98 -7.36 8.37 -9.89
N ALA A 99 -8.24 8.79 -8.98
CA ALA A 99 -8.19 10.09 -8.34
C ALA A 99 -8.23 9.95 -6.81
N TRP A 100 -7.34 10.65 -6.13
CA TRP A 100 -7.35 10.78 -4.66
C TRP A 100 -8.44 11.76 -4.23
N ARG A 101 -9.10 11.49 -3.09
CA ARG A 101 -10.05 12.41 -2.44
C ARG A 101 -9.37 13.74 -2.10
N GLU A 102 -8.15 13.68 -1.53
CA GLU A 102 -7.30 14.84 -1.27
C GLU A 102 -6.14 14.86 -2.27
N GLN A 103 -6.27 15.69 -3.30
CA GLN A 103 -5.32 15.73 -4.42
C GLN A 103 -3.94 16.22 -4.03
N GLU A 104 -3.87 17.09 -3.01
CA GLU A 104 -2.62 17.68 -2.54
C GLU A 104 -1.94 16.87 -1.44
N ALA A 105 -2.57 15.84 -0.89
CA ALA A 105 -1.99 14.99 0.14
C ALA A 105 -0.72 14.31 -0.38
N ASN A 106 0.26 14.20 0.49
CA ASN A 106 1.50 13.45 0.31
C ASN A 106 2.09 13.12 1.68
N GLY A 107 3.14 12.28 1.71
CA GLY A 107 3.75 11.85 2.96
C GLY A 107 4.20 13.00 3.87
N ALA A 108 4.79 14.06 3.32
CA ALA A 108 5.22 15.23 4.12
C ALA A 108 4.03 15.99 4.72
N LYS A 109 2.93 16.14 3.96
CA LYS A 109 1.70 16.74 4.48
C LYS A 109 1.05 15.88 5.56
N CYS A 110 1.07 14.55 5.43
CA CYS A 110 0.56 13.65 6.48
C CYS A 110 1.31 13.81 7.78
N ILE A 111 2.64 13.93 7.75
CA ILE A 111 3.45 14.22 8.94
C ILE A 111 3.04 15.56 9.56
N TYR A 112 2.95 16.61 8.76
CA TYR A 112 2.52 17.92 9.21
C TYR A 112 1.11 17.90 9.83
N TRP A 113 0.15 17.24 9.22
CA TRP A 113 -1.21 17.12 9.75
C TRP A 113 -1.26 16.32 11.05
N TYR A 114 -0.44 15.28 11.17
CA TYR A 114 -0.34 14.52 12.42
C TYR A 114 0.24 15.36 13.57
N ASP A 115 1.31 16.14 13.31
CA ASP A 115 1.86 17.07 14.28
C ASP A 115 0.81 18.11 14.70
N LYS A 116 0.06 18.66 13.75
CA LYS A 116 -1.05 19.58 14.03
C LYS A 116 -2.18 18.94 14.82
N TRP A 117 -2.51 17.68 14.54
CA TRP A 117 -3.45 16.92 15.36
C TRP A 117 -2.99 16.85 16.82
N LEU A 118 -1.74 16.49 17.06
CA LEU A 118 -1.18 16.40 18.43
C LEU A 118 -1.21 17.76 19.16
N GLU A 119 -1.04 18.88 18.43
CA GLU A 119 -1.09 20.23 19.00
C GLU A 119 -2.52 20.72 19.28
N THR A 120 -3.46 20.44 18.39
CA THR A 120 -4.78 21.10 18.35
C THR A 120 -5.93 20.22 18.78
N GLY A 121 -5.79 18.89 18.66
CA GLY A 121 -6.88 17.92 18.84
C GLY A 121 -7.92 17.94 17.72
N ASP A 122 -7.62 18.55 16.56
CA ASP A 122 -8.54 18.60 15.42
C ASP A 122 -8.59 17.25 14.70
N ARG A 123 -9.62 16.47 14.96
CA ARG A 123 -9.84 15.13 14.38
C ARG A 123 -9.98 15.10 12.86
N SER A 124 -10.33 16.21 12.24
CA SER A 124 -10.43 16.28 10.78
C SER A 124 -9.10 15.99 10.11
N LEU A 125 -7.98 16.35 10.75
CA LEU A 125 -6.63 16.08 10.28
C LEU A 125 -6.32 14.58 10.23
N LEU A 126 -6.76 13.81 11.23
CA LEU A 126 -6.63 12.35 11.22
C LEU A 126 -7.48 11.70 10.11
N THR A 127 -8.67 12.24 9.88
CA THR A 127 -9.55 11.74 8.80
C THR A 127 -8.89 11.91 7.44
N ILE A 128 -8.30 13.07 7.17
CA ILE A 128 -7.57 13.33 5.91
C ILE A 128 -6.39 12.35 5.74
N ILE A 129 -5.64 12.09 6.81
CA ILE A 129 -4.53 11.12 6.78
C ILE A 129 -5.04 9.71 6.47
N GLN A 130 -6.13 9.27 7.10
CA GLN A 130 -6.73 7.96 6.85
C GLN A 130 -7.26 7.84 5.42
N ASP A 131 -7.97 8.85 4.94
CA ASP A 131 -8.48 8.91 3.57
C ASP A 131 -7.35 8.82 2.54
N TYR A 132 -6.25 9.52 2.78
CA TYR A 132 -5.09 9.46 1.93
C TYR A 132 -4.44 8.07 1.90
N ASN A 133 -4.26 7.44 3.07
CA ASN A 133 -3.71 6.08 3.15
C ASN A 133 -4.62 5.03 2.49
N GLU A 134 -5.94 5.17 2.66
CA GLU A 134 -6.90 4.30 1.96
C GLU A 134 -6.80 4.46 0.44
N ASP A 135 -6.70 5.71 -0.04
CA ASP A 135 -6.56 5.99 -1.47
C ASP A 135 -5.23 5.45 -2.02
N ASP A 136 -4.11 5.51 -1.27
CA ASP A 136 -2.84 4.90 -1.67
C ASP A 136 -2.96 3.37 -1.79
N CYS A 137 -3.67 2.71 -0.87
CA CYS A 137 -3.94 1.26 -0.96
C CYS A 137 -4.79 0.92 -2.20
N ARG A 138 -5.82 1.71 -2.47
CA ARG A 138 -6.70 1.54 -3.65
C ARG A 138 -5.96 1.83 -4.96
N ALA A 139 -5.09 2.84 -4.98
CA ALA A 139 -4.24 3.16 -6.12
C ALA A 139 -3.26 2.01 -6.41
N THR A 140 -2.61 1.47 -5.38
CA THR A 140 -1.72 0.30 -5.52
C THR A 140 -2.48 -0.90 -6.10
N ARG A 141 -3.70 -1.17 -5.62
CA ARG A 141 -4.57 -2.20 -6.18
C ARG A 141 -4.93 -1.92 -7.64
N THR A 142 -5.26 -0.69 -7.99
CA THR A 142 -5.58 -0.29 -9.38
C THR A 142 -4.41 -0.60 -10.30
N VAL A 143 -3.20 -0.23 -9.91
CA VAL A 143 -1.98 -0.51 -10.69
C VAL A 143 -1.74 -2.03 -10.81
N LYS A 144 -1.87 -2.77 -9.71
CA LYS A 144 -1.74 -4.24 -9.70
C LYS A 144 -2.77 -4.90 -10.62
N ASP A 145 -4.05 -4.52 -10.54
CA ASP A 145 -5.12 -5.13 -11.34
C ASP A 145 -4.92 -4.84 -12.84
N TRP A 146 -4.50 -3.61 -13.18
CA TRP A 146 -4.13 -3.26 -14.54
C TRP A 146 -2.96 -4.11 -15.05
N LEU A 147 -1.90 -4.26 -14.26
CA LEU A 147 -0.72 -5.03 -14.65
C LEU A 147 -1.06 -6.50 -14.90
N VAL A 148 -1.90 -7.10 -14.05
CA VAL A 148 -2.39 -8.48 -14.23
C VAL A 148 -3.22 -8.62 -15.50
N SER A 149 -4.08 -7.64 -15.81
CA SER A 149 -4.86 -7.64 -17.04
C SER A 149 -3.97 -7.54 -18.28
N PHE A 150 -3.01 -6.63 -18.26
CA PHE A 150 -2.04 -6.44 -19.34
C PHE A 150 -1.32 -7.74 -19.71
N PHE A 151 -0.85 -8.51 -18.73
CA PHE A 151 -0.19 -9.79 -19.00
C PHE A 151 -1.14 -10.86 -19.54
N LYS A 152 -2.38 -10.90 -19.08
CA LYS A 152 -3.38 -11.84 -19.62
C LYS A 152 -3.66 -11.57 -21.08
N ASP A 153 -3.79 -10.32 -21.48
CA ASP A 153 -4.07 -9.91 -22.86
C ASP A 153 -2.88 -10.23 -23.77
N GLN A 154 -1.64 -10.04 -23.31
CA GLN A 154 -0.44 -10.42 -24.05
C GLN A 154 -0.36 -11.93 -24.28
N SER A 155 -0.66 -12.74 -23.27
CA SER A 155 -0.66 -14.20 -23.37
C SER A 155 -1.71 -14.71 -24.36
N ASN A 156 -2.88 -14.10 -24.40
CA ASN A 156 -3.94 -14.44 -25.37
C ASN A 156 -3.54 -14.09 -26.82
N ASN A 157 -2.88 -12.95 -27.03
CA ASN A 157 -2.45 -12.52 -28.35
C ASN A 157 -1.34 -13.40 -28.93
N ILE A 158 -0.42 -13.92 -28.09
CA ILE A 158 0.62 -14.85 -28.52
C ILE A 158 0.02 -16.18 -29.00
N ASN A 159 -0.98 -16.69 -28.30
CA ASN A 159 -1.66 -17.96 -28.68
C ASN A 159 -2.45 -17.84 -29.99
N LEU A 160 -3.01 -16.67 -30.31
CA LEU A 160 -3.74 -16.42 -31.57
C LEU A 160 -2.81 -16.25 -32.77
N SER A 161 -1.54 -15.87 -32.55
CA SER A 161 -0.54 -15.72 -33.64
C SER A 161 0.17 -17.02 -34.03
N GLN A 162 -0.07 -18.11 -33.28
CA GLN A 162 0.50 -19.44 -33.52
C GLN A 162 -0.52 -20.44 -34.08
N SER A 163 -1.77 -20.03 -34.29
CA SER A 163 -2.84 -20.79 -34.93
C SER A 163 -3.09 -20.32 -36.36
#